data_86018a3386b70007be8b20f1bfc5e331
#
_entry.id   86018a3386b70007be8b20f1bfc5e331
#
_cell.length_a   1.000
_cell.length_b   1.000
_cell.length_c   1.000
_cell.angle_alpha   90.00
_cell.angle_beta   90.00
_cell.angle_gamma   90.00
#
_symmetry.space_group_name_H-M   'P 1'
#
loop_
_entity.id
_entity.type
_entity.pdbx_description
1 polymer ?
#
loop_
_entity_poly.entity_id
_entity_poly.type
_entity_poly.pdbx_seq_one_letter_code
_entity_poly.pdbx_strand_id
1 'polypeptide(L)'
;MKCKKLAAMTMVGVMAISTLMGCSSGSSDKASADAYPSKDISVIIPKAAGGGTDTAARGLMQYMKENLEGSNFVATNKPDGGGVTGMVETSAAKADGYTLGMVTVELAMFPWQNKCQVTPEDYEAICAPIAAPAALIVPADAPYDSVDDFVAYCKENPGKVQVGNSGMGAIWHVAAVSFEKEFDVELKHIPYPNGSADNRWSYRCNNCRSI
;
A
#
# COMPACT_ATOMS: atom_id res chain seq x y z
N MET A 1 -31.98 59.84 42.89
CA MET A 1 -30.95 59.47 41.91
C MET A 1 -29.51 59.44 42.48
N LYS A 2 -29.31 59.13 43.77
CA LYS A 2 -27.97 59.13 44.40
C LYS A 2 -27.45 57.74 44.88
N CYS A 3 -28.28 56.71 44.87
CA CYS A 3 -27.87 55.37 45.34
C CYS A 3 -27.31 54.43 44.27
N LYS A 4 -27.43 54.76 42.96
CA LYS A 4 -26.94 53.88 41.89
C LYS A 4 -25.45 54.07 41.54
N LYS A 5 -24.81 55.11 42.02
CA LYS A 5 -23.39 55.39 41.76
C LYS A 5 -22.44 54.85 42.84
N LEU A 6 -22.95 54.49 44.01
CA LEU A 6 -22.13 53.92 45.09
C LEU A 6 -21.93 52.38 44.95
N ALA A 7 -22.86 51.70 44.31
CA ALA A 7 -22.76 50.25 44.09
C ALA A 7 -21.78 49.84 42.98
N ALA A 8 -21.49 50.76 42.04
CA ALA A 8 -20.56 50.49 40.94
C ALA A 8 -19.07 50.67 41.34
N MET A 9 -18.81 51.37 42.45
CA MET A 9 -17.42 51.59 42.84
C MET A 9 -16.87 50.57 43.83
N THR A 10 -17.73 49.76 44.45
CA THR A 10 -17.36 48.67 45.33
C THR A 10 -17.11 47.35 44.55
N MET A 11 -17.61 47.24 43.32
CA MET A 11 -17.44 46.02 42.50
C MET A 11 -16.11 46.00 41.74
N VAL A 12 -15.48 47.16 41.53
CA VAL A 12 -14.17 47.26 40.82
C VAL A 12 -13.01 46.98 41.80
N GLY A 13 -13.20 47.18 43.10
CA GLY A 13 -12.17 46.93 44.12
C GLY A 13 -11.94 45.46 44.47
N VAL A 14 -12.91 44.58 44.23
CA VAL A 14 -12.80 43.14 44.55
C VAL A 14 -12.19 42.33 43.40
N MET A 15 -12.23 42.84 42.18
CA MET A 15 -11.63 42.18 41.01
C MET A 15 -10.12 42.40 40.86
N ALA A 16 -9.53 43.35 41.56
CA ALA A 16 -8.11 43.68 41.47
C ALA A 16 -7.22 42.85 42.44
N ILE A 17 -7.79 42.13 43.39
CA ILE A 17 -7.03 41.39 44.41
C ILE A 17 -6.88 39.89 44.05
N SER A 18 -7.65 39.39 43.06
CA SER A 18 -7.60 37.97 42.64
C SER A 18 -6.56 37.67 41.56
N THR A 19 -5.78 38.61 41.09
CA THR A 19 -4.77 38.37 40.01
C THR A 19 -3.32 38.24 40.51
N LEU A 20 -3.05 38.25 41.81
CA LEU A 20 -1.68 38.14 42.34
C LEU A 20 -1.37 36.82 43.09
N MET A 21 -2.26 35.83 43.04
CA MET A 21 -1.98 34.54 43.72
C MET A 21 -1.95 33.36 42.74
N GLY A 22 -1.61 33.60 41.48
CA GLY A 22 -1.52 32.60 40.41
C GLY A 22 -0.10 32.28 39.93
N CYS A 23 0.91 32.45 40.76
CA CYS A 23 2.28 31.96 40.48
C CYS A 23 2.71 31.00 41.57
N SER A 24 2.14 29.79 41.55
CA SER A 24 2.69 28.68 42.32
C SER A 24 2.63 27.45 41.43
N SER A 25 3.83 26.96 41.16
CA SER A 25 4.13 25.63 40.59
C SER A 25 3.36 25.27 39.33
N GLY A 26 3.72 25.90 38.20
CA GLY A 26 3.68 25.19 36.94
C GLY A 26 4.62 23.99 37.05
N SER A 27 4.12 22.86 37.57
CA SER A 27 4.57 21.58 37.09
C SER A 27 4.34 21.64 35.58
N SER A 28 5.40 21.89 34.83
CA SER A 28 5.44 21.46 33.46
C SER A 28 5.23 19.97 33.53
N ASP A 29 3.96 19.53 33.49
CA ASP A 29 3.62 18.29 32.88
C ASP A 29 4.23 18.42 31.46
N LYS A 30 5.53 18.07 31.36
CA LYS A 30 6.01 17.46 30.17
C LYS A 30 5.07 16.29 30.04
N ALA A 31 4.00 16.43 29.21
CA ALA A 31 3.35 15.32 28.60
C ALA A 31 4.52 14.49 28.10
N SER A 32 4.79 13.41 28.79
CA SER A 32 5.68 12.38 28.30
C SER A 32 5.06 12.06 26.95
N ALA A 33 5.67 12.51 25.87
CA ALA A 33 5.29 12.08 24.56
C ALA A 33 5.32 10.57 24.68
N ASP A 34 4.13 9.94 24.74
CA ASP A 34 4.04 8.49 24.88
C ASP A 34 4.97 7.92 23.86
N ALA A 35 5.94 7.10 24.33
CA ALA A 35 6.99 6.61 23.46
C ALA A 35 6.31 5.88 22.29
N TYR A 36 6.58 6.34 21.06
CA TYR A 36 6.09 5.66 19.86
C TYR A 36 6.93 4.42 19.61
N PRO A 37 6.31 3.27 19.35
CA PRO A 37 4.87 2.98 19.35
C PRO A 37 4.34 2.63 20.75
N SER A 38 3.17 3.16 21.13
CA SER A 38 2.47 2.84 22.40
C SER A 38 1.35 1.80 22.23
N LYS A 39 1.05 1.39 21.01
CA LYS A 39 0.04 0.39 20.63
C LYS A 39 0.44 -0.33 19.34
N ASP A 40 -0.31 -1.37 19.00
CA ASP A 40 -0.11 -2.12 17.75
C ASP A 40 -0.20 -1.21 16.52
N ILE A 41 0.67 -1.48 15.54
CA ILE A 41 0.70 -0.81 14.24
C ILE A 41 -0.01 -1.71 13.23
N SER A 42 -1.09 -1.22 12.65
CA SER A 42 -1.83 -1.92 11.58
C SER A 42 -1.09 -1.79 10.25
N VAL A 43 -0.97 -2.89 9.51
CA VAL A 43 -0.37 -2.90 8.16
C VAL A 43 -1.39 -3.46 7.19
N ILE A 44 -1.91 -2.60 6.31
CA ILE A 44 -2.87 -2.97 5.27
C ILE A 44 -2.11 -3.42 4.03
N ILE A 45 -2.40 -4.63 3.57
CA ILE A 45 -1.76 -5.24 2.40
C ILE A 45 -2.83 -5.41 1.31
N PRO A 46 -2.78 -4.65 0.19
CA PRO A 46 -3.82 -4.62 -0.83
C PRO A 46 -3.76 -5.81 -1.80
N LYS A 47 -3.18 -6.90 -1.39
CA LYS A 47 -3.03 -8.13 -2.17
C LYS A 47 -3.33 -9.36 -1.32
N ALA A 48 -3.62 -10.47 -1.96
CA ALA A 48 -3.90 -11.73 -1.27
C ALA A 48 -2.67 -12.24 -0.49
N ALA A 49 -2.96 -12.95 0.59
CA ALA A 49 -1.94 -13.59 1.40
C ALA A 49 -1.09 -14.59 0.58
N GLY A 50 0.20 -14.65 0.86
CA GLY A 50 1.16 -15.53 0.18
C GLY A 50 1.64 -15.04 -1.19
N GLY A 51 1.16 -13.89 -1.67
CA GLY A 51 1.69 -13.23 -2.87
C GLY A 51 2.97 -12.43 -2.57
N GLY A 52 3.65 -11.96 -3.63
CA GLY A 52 4.91 -11.21 -3.50
C GLY A 52 4.80 -9.97 -2.61
N THR A 53 3.72 -9.20 -2.74
CA THR A 53 3.46 -8.02 -1.89
C THR A 53 3.27 -8.41 -0.42
N ASP A 54 2.54 -9.49 -0.14
CA ASP A 54 2.32 -9.97 1.23
C ASP A 54 3.62 -10.47 1.86
N THR A 55 4.39 -11.24 1.10
CA THR A 55 5.69 -11.75 1.55
C THR A 55 6.67 -10.62 1.85
N ALA A 56 6.76 -9.61 0.97
CA ALA A 56 7.59 -8.43 1.17
C ALA A 56 7.15 -7.62 2.40
N ALA A 57 5.84 -7.40 2.56
CA ALA A 57 5.29 -6.70 3.72
C ALA A 57 5.65 -7.39 5.03
N ARG A 58 5.45 -8.71 5.11
CA ARG A 58 5.74 -9.49 6.31
C ARG A 58 7.24 -9.54 6.63
N GLY A 59 8.09 -9.65 5.62
CA GLY A 59 9.55 -9.54 5.80
C GLY A 59 9.97 -8.17 6.34
N LEU A 60 9.40 -7.09 5.80
CA LEU A 60 9.64 -5.74 6.31
C LEU A 60 9.13 -5.56 7.75
N MET A 61 7.93 -6.07 8.06
CA MET A 61 7.37 -6.03 9.41
C MET A 61 8.26 -6.77 10.42
N GLN A 62 8.81 -7.93 10.04
CA GLN A 62 9.74 -8.66 10.90
C GLN A 62 11.00 -7.84 11.16
N TYR A 63 11.61 -7.27 10.12
CA TYR A 63 12.77 -6.40 10.26
C TYR A 63 12.47 -5.17 11.13
N MET A 64 11.33 -4.51 10.93
CA MET A 64 10.93 -3.36 11.75
C MET A 64 10.74 -3.76 13.22
N LYS A 65 10.15 -4.92 13.49
CA LYS A 65 9.95 -5.43 14.86
C LYS A 65 11.28 -5.66 15.59
N GLU A 66 12.29 -6.09 14.88
CA GLU A 66 13.64 -6.31 15.42
C GLU A 66 14.38 -4.99 15.72
N ASN A 67 14.02 -3.90 15.02
CA ASN A 67 14.72 -2.61 15.07
C ASN A 67 13.91 -1.47 15.71
N LEU A 68 12.64 -1.68 16.04
CA LEU A 68 11.77 -0.72 16.71
C LEU A 68 11.24 -1.32 18.01
N GLU A 69 11.89 -0.98 19.12
CA GLU A 69 11.58 -1.52 20.44
C GLU A 69 10.10 -1.25 20.81
N GLY A 70 9.44 -2.25 21.39
CA GLY A 70 8.03 -2.16 21.79
C GLY A 70 7.02 -2.24 20.64
N SER A 71 7.47 -2.37 19.38
CA SER A 71 6.57 -2.45 18.25
C SER A 71 5.91 -3.83 18.12
N ASN A 72 4.62 -3.83 17.76
CA ASN A 72 3.90 -5.00 17.28
C ASN A 72 3.15 -4.62 16.00
N PHE A 73 3.28 -5.43 14.96
CA PHE A 73 2.67 -5.17 13.65
C PHE A 73 1.58 -6.21 13.36
N VAL A 74 0.40 -5.72 12.98
CA VAL A 74 -0.76 -6.55 12.64
C VAL A 74 -1.10 -6.41 11.17
N ALA A 75 -0.81 -7.44 10.37
CA ALA A 75 -1.07 -7.44 8.94
C ALA A 75 -2.51 -7.83 8.62
N THR A 76 -3.15 -7.08 7.73
CA THR A 76 -4.48 -7.39 7.20
C THR A 76 -4.45 -7.33 5.67
N ASN A 77 -4.81 -8.44 5.01
CA ASN A 77 -4.90 -8.49 3.56
C ASN A 77 -6.27 -7.99 3.07
N LYS A 78 -6.27 -7.03 2.15
CA LYS A 78 -7.46 -6.39 1.55
C LYS A 78 -7.34 -6.40 0.02
N PRO A 79 -7.49 -7.56 -0.64
CA PRO A 79 -7.22 -7.72 -2.07
C PRO A 79 -8.36 -7.26 -2.98
N ASP A 80 -9.53 -6.93 -2.43
CA ASP A 80 -10.75 -6.67 -3.19
C ASP A 80 -10.58 -5.52 -4.17
N GLY A 81 -11.26 -5.62 -5.32
CA GLY A 81 -11.14 -4.65 -6.39
C GLY A 81 -9.75 -4.58 -7.03
N GLY A 82 -8.93 -5.63 -6.90
CA GLY A 82 -7.53 -5.63 -7.36
C GLY A 82 -6.58 -4.85 -6.43
N GLY A 83 -7.02 -4.58 -5.19
CA GLY A 83 -6.29 -3.82 -4.18
C GLY A 83 -6.88 -2.44 -3.89
N VAL A 84 -7.92 -2.03 -4.61
CA VAL A 84 -8.60 -0.73 -4.39
C VAL A 84 -9.03 -0.57 -2.95
N THR A 85 -9.70 -1.59 -2.38
CA THR A 85 -10.22 -1.53 -1.00
C THR A 85 -9.10 -1.25 0.01
N GLY A 86 -7.99 -1.98 -0.06
CA GLY A 86 -6.85 -1.77 0.86
C GLY A 86 -6.20 -0.41 0.70
N MET A 87 -6.04 0.08 -0.52
CA MET A 87 -5.44 1.38 -0.79
C MET A 87 -6.35 2.52 -0.33
N VAL A 88 -7.65 2.48 -0.64
CA VAL A 88 -8.62 3.49 -0.17
C VAL A 88 -8.70 3.50 1.36
N GLU A 89 -8.71 2.35 2.02
CA GLU A 89 -8.73 2.28 3.49
C GLU A 89 -7.45 2.88 4.09
N THR A 90 -6.31 2.64 3.47
CA THR A 90 -5.04 3.24 3.92
C THR A 90 -5.06 4.77 3.78
N SER A 91 -5.51 5.32 2.65
CA SER A 91 -5.58 6.77 2.43
C SER A 91 -6.56 7.47 3.37
N ALA A 92 -7.62 6.78 3.80
CA ALA A 92 -8.62 7.31 4.73
C ALA A 92 -8.22 7.16 6.21
N ALA A 93 -7.13 6.47 6.51
CA ALA A 93 -6.66 6.26 7.88
C ALA A 93 -6.08 7.55 8.47
N LYS A 94 -6.03 7.60 9.82
CA LYS A 94 -5.38 8.72 10.50
C LYS A 94 -3.87 8.72 10.22
N ALA A 95 -3.31 9.89 9.94
CA ALA A 95 -1.88 10.07 9.75
C ALA A 95 -1.15 10.20 11.12
N ASP A 96 -1.33 9.19 11.97
CA ASP A 96 -0.74 9.12 13.33
C ASP A 96 0.39 8.10 13.47
N GLY A 97 0.79 7.48 12.35
CA GLY A 97 1.84 6.46 12.31
C GLY A 97 1.38 5.05 12.71
N TYR A 98 0.12 4.85 13.12
CA TYR A 98 -0.37 3.54 13.55
C TYR A 98 -1.12 2.76 12.46
N THR A 99 -1.26 3.33 11.26
CA THR A 99 -1.76 2.61 10.09
C THR A 99 -0.79 2.80 8.95
N LEU A 100 -0.16 1.72 8.53
CA LEU A 100 0.72 1.66 7.38
C LEU A 100 0.02 0.92 6.24
N GLY A 101 0.30 1.27 5.01
CA GLY A 101 -0.19 0.57 3.84
C GLY A 101 0.93 0.16 2.90
N MET A 102 0.87 -1.08 2.41
CA MET A 102 1.61 -1.44 1.22
C MET A 102 0.89 -0.87 0.02
N VAL A 103 1.58 -0.08 -0.77
CA VAL A 103 1.05 0.49 -2.00
C VAL A 103 1.74 -0.17 -3.19
N THR A 104 0.98 -0.56 -4.19
CA THR A 104 1.51 -1.17 -5.41
C THR A 104 1.33 -0.23 -6.61
N VAL A 105 2.02 -0.52 -7.71
CA VAL A 105 2.00 0.32 -8.91
C VAL A 105 0.59 0.57 -9.47
N GLU A 106 -0.37 -0.30 -9.16
CA GLU A 106 -1.76 -0.12 -9.58
C GLU A 106 -2.39 1.19 -9.06
N LEU A 107 -1.87 1.77 -7.97
CA LEU A 107 -2.32 3.08 -7.49
C LEU A 107 -2.25 4.14 -8.60
N ALA A 108 -1.16 4.19 -9.35
CA ALA A 108 -1.01 5.12 -10.47
C ALA A 108 -1.92 4.80 -11.67
N MET A 109 -2.51 3.61 -11.71
CA MET A 109 -3.35 3.14 -12.81
C MET A 109 -4.85 3.30 -12.52
N PHE A 110 -5.26 3.31 -11.25
CA PHE A 110 -6.67 3.29 -10.85
C PHE A 110 -7.50 4.46 -11.37
N PRO A 111 -7.04 5.73 -11.36
CA PRO A 111 -7.79 6.85 -11.92
C PRO A 111 -8.07 6.66 -13.42
N TRP A 112 -7.08 6.16 -14.17
CA TRP A 112 -7.23 5.90 -15.61
C TRP A 112 -8.16 4.72 -15.94
N GLN A 113 -8.34 3.82 -14.98
CA GLN A 113 -9.25 2.68 -15.07
C GLN A 113 -10.63 2.97 -14.48
N ASN A 114 -10.90 4.19 -14.02
CA ASN A 114 -12.12 4.59 -13.31
C ASN A 114 -12.46 3.69 -12.10
N LYS A 115 -11.45 3.16 -11.42
CA LYS A 115 -11.63 2.28 -10.27
C LYS A 115 -11.75 3.04 -8.95
N CYS A 116 -10.92 4.04 -8.74
CA CYS A 116 -11.02 5.00 -7.63
C CYS A 116 -10.26 6.28 -7.97
N GLN A 117 -10.45 7.32 -7.15
CA GLN A 117 -9.79 8.62 -7.33
C GLN A 117 -8.58 8.81 -6.41
N VAL A 118 -8.23 7.79 -5.62
CA VAL A 118 -7.05 7.85 -4.74
C VAL A 118 -5.78 7.86 -5.59
N THR A 119 -4.87 8.75 -5.26
CA THR A 119 -3.63 9.03 -5.99
C THR A 119 -2.42 8.94 -5.05
N PRO A 120 -1.18 8.93 -5.54
CA PRO A 120 0.01 8.94 -4.68
C PRO A 120 0.06 10.13 -3.70
N GLU A 121 -0.56 11.25 -4.04
CA GLU A 121 -0.61 12.47 -3.22
C GLU A 121 -1.44 12.31 -1.95
N ASP A 122 -2.28 11.27 -1.87
CA ASP A 122 -3.09 10.95 -0.69
C ASP A 122 -2.29 10.17 0.38
N TYR A 123 -0.99 9.95 0.16
CA TYR A 123 -0.12 9.18 1.06
C TYR A 123 1.17 9.90 1.38
N GLU A 124 1.71 9.61 2.55
CA GLU A 124 3.12 9.92 2.89
C GLU A 124 3.97 8.67 2.61
N ALA A 125 4.88 8.77 1.64
CA ALA A 125 5.74 7.65 1.24
C ALA A 125 6.91 7.48 2.22
N ILE A 126 7.03 6.30 2.83
CA ILE A 126 8.09 6.00 3.80
C ILE A 126 9.29 5.36 3.08
N CYS A 127 9.06 4.31 2.30
CA CYS A 127 10.12 3.62 1.56
C CYS A 127 9.53 2.79 0.41
N ALA A 128 10.40 2.35 -0.49
CA ALA A 128 10.09 1.36 -1.53
C ALA A 128 10.78 0.03 -1.17
N PRO A 129 10.09 -0.88 -0.46
CA PRO A 129 10.72 -2.09 0.07
C PRO A 129 11.05 -3.13 -1.00
N ILE A 130 10.44 -3.05 -2.17
CA ILE A 130 10.65 -3.98 -3.29
C ILE A 130 10.49 -3.28 -4.63
N ALA A 131 11.33 -3.64 -5.58
CA ALA A 131 11.19 -3.33 -7.00
C ALA A 131 11.43 -4.61 -7.80
N ALA A 132 10.50 -4.95 -8.69
CA ALA A 132 10.58 -6.15 -9.49
C ALA A 132 10.34 -5.82 -10.98
N PRO A 133 11.30 -6.06 -11.88
CA PRO A 133 11.06 -5.98 -13.32
C PRO A 133 10.13 -7.09 -13.78
N ALA A 134 9.45 -6.89 -14.92
CA ALA A 134 8.73 -7.96 -15.60
C ALA A 134 9.73 -8.98 -16.16
N ALA A 135 9.38 -10.26 -16.06
CA ALA A 135 10.12 -11.35 -16.67
C ALA A 135 9.15 -12.25 -17.45
N LEU A 136 9.55 -12.67 -18.64
CA LEU A 136 8.84 -13.70 -19.38
C LEU A 136 9.37 -15.07 -18.94
N ILE A 137 8.47 -15.86 -18.35
CA ILE A 137 8.78 -17.18 -17.82
C ILE A 137 8.00 -18.23 -18.63
N VAL A 138 8.70 -19.25 -19.08
CA VAL A 138 8.16 -20.32 -19.92
C VAL A 138 8.49 -21.68 -19.33
N PRO A 139 7.71 -22.75 -19.66
CA PRO A 139 8.10 -24.14 -19.37
C PRO A 139 9.47 -24.44 -19.97
N ALA A 140 10.29 -25.26 -19.29
CA ALA A 140 11.62 -25.60 -19.80
C ALA A 140 11.59 -26.44 -21.08
N ASP A 141 10.46 -27.11 -21.33
CA ASP A 141 10.17 -27.90 -22.54
C ASP A 141 9.39 -27.10 -23.60
N ALA A 142 9.29 -25.77 -23.42
CA ALA A 142 8.67 -24.91 -24.44
C ALA A 142 9.45 -24.95 -25.76
N PRO A 143 8.75 -24.85 -26.92
CA PRO A 143 9.37 -24.99 -28.25
C PRO A 143 10.15 -23.75 -28.70
N TYR A 144 10.54 -22.88 -27.81
CA TYR A 144 11.27 -21.64 -28.05
C TYR A 144 12.29 -21.38 -26.94
N ASP A 145 13.48 -20.93 -27.32
CA ASP A 145 14.63 -20.76 -26.43
C ASP A 145 15.01 -19.30 -26.18
N SER A 146 14.43 -18.40 -26.96
CA SER A 146 14.67 -16.94 -26.89
C SER A 146 13.37 -16.16 -27.02
N VAL A 147 13.41 -14.86 -26.72
CA VAL A 147 12.28 -13.94 -26.96
C VAL A 147 11.93 -13.89 -28.44
N ASP A 148 12.92 -13.88 -29.33
CA ASP A 148 12.69 -13.85 -30.78
C ASP A 148 11.97 -15.12 -31.27
N ASP A 149 12.36 -16.30 -30.79
CA ASP A 149 11.68 -17.56 -31.09
C ASP A 149 10.25 -17.58 -30.53
N PHE A 150 10.06 -17.04 -29.33
CA PHE A 150 8.73 -16.90 -28.73
C PHE A 150 7.83 -15.99 -29.56
N VAL A 151 8.33 -14.84 -30.01
CA VAL A 151 7.62 -13.91 -30.89
C VAL A 151 7.27 -14.57 -32.22
N ALA A 152 8.19 -15.30 -32.84
CA ALA A 152 7.95 -16.04 -34.08
C ALA A 152 6.84 -17.09 -33.88
N TYR A 153 6.92 -17.85 -32.78
CA TYR A 153 5.90 -18.83 -32.42
C TYR A 153 4.51 -18.20 -32.20
N CYS A 154 4.45 -17.05 -31.53
CA CYS A 154 3.21 -16.30 -31.33
C CYS A 154 2.59 -15.85 -32.66
N LYS A 155 3.42 -15.37 -33.59
CA LYS A 155 2.97 -14.94 -34.94
C LYS A 155 2.39 -16.10 -35.76
N GLU A 156 2.95 -17.29 -35.62
CA GLU A 156 2.44 -18.51 -36.25
C GLU A 156 1.17 -19.06 -35.54
N ASN A 157 0.93 -18.68 -34.30
CA ASN A 157 -0.16 -19.16 -33.47
C ASN A 157 -0.96 -18.04 -32.82
N PRO A 158 -1.55 -17.11 -33.59
CA PRO A 158 -2.24 -15.94 -33.05
C PRO A 158 -3.39 -16.35 -32.12
N GLY A 159 -3.45 -15.74 -30.93
CA GLY A 159 -4.48 -15.98 -29.93
C GLY A 159 -4.49 -17.36 -29.29
N LYS A 160 -3.47 -18.23 -29.56
CA LYS A 160 -3.40 -19.59 -28.99
C LYS A 160 -2.44 -19.69 -27.81
N VAL A 161 -1.41 -18.84 -27.75
CA VAL A 161 -0.40 -18.86 -26.69
C VAL A 161 -1.00 -18.25 -25.41
N GLN A 162 -1.11 -19.07 -24.37
CA GLN A 162 -1.69 -18.65 -23.10
C GLN A 162 -0.65 -17.92 -22.24
N VAL A 163 -1.03 -16.75 -21.74
CA VAL A 163 -0.21 -15.96 -20.81
C VAL A 163 -1.00 -15.70 -19.52
N GLY A 164 -0.48 -16.21 -18.41
CA GLY A 164 -1.02 -15.95 -17.08
C GLY A 164 -0.69 -14.54 -16.62
N ASN A 165 -1.65 -13.87 -15.99
CA ASN A 165 -1.45 -12.55 -15.40
C ASN A 165 -2.24 -12.39 -14.08
N SER A 166 -1.96 -11.33 -13.33
CA SER A 166 -2.52 -11.07 -12.00
C SER A 166 -3.93 -10.46 -12.00
N GLY A 167 -4.68 -10.65 -13.08
CA GLY A 167 -6.02 -10.13 -13.27
C GLY A 167 -6.08 -9.02 -14.31
N MET A 168 -7.26 -8.87 -14.92
CA MET A 168 -7.48 -7.87 -15.97
C MET A 168 -7.23 -6.45 -15.45
N GLY A 169 -6.40 -5.71 -16.17
CA GLY A 169 -6.00 -4.35 -15.81
C GLY A 169 -4.98 -4.25 -14.68
N ALA A 170 -4.48 -5.35 -14.11
CA ALA A 170 -3.34 -5.35 -13.21
C ALA A 170 -2.02 -5.20 -13.97
N ILE A 171 -0.94 -4.90 -13.26
CA ILE A 171 0.35 -4.55 -13.90
C ILE A 171 0.87 -5.64 -14.84
N TRP A 172 0.76 -6.92 -14.48
CA TRP A 172 1.23 -8.02 -15.33
C TRP A 172 0.37 -8.24 -16.57
N HIS A 173 -0.93 -7.90 -16.51
CA HIS A 173 -1.78 -7.84 -17.69
C HIS A 173 -1.34 -6.69 -18.62
N VAL A 174 -1.08 -5.50 -18.07
CA VAL A 174 -0.59 -4.36 -18.85
C VAL A 174 0.77 -4.66 -19.49
N ALA A 175 1.67 -5.34 -18.77
CA ALA A 175 2.95 -5.78 -19.32
C ALA A 175 2.76 -6.72 -20.52
N ALA A 176 1.85 -7.70 -20.42
CA ALA A 176 1.56 -8.62 -21.51
C ALA A 176 0.93 -7.91 -22.73
N VAL A 177 -0.01 -6.99 -22.51
CA VAL A 177 -0.59 -6.16 -23.59
C VAL A 177 0.45 -5.24 -24.24
N SER A 178 1.39 -4.70 -23.45
CA SER A 178 2.49 -3.91 -23.98
C SER A 178 3.41 -4.75 -24.87
N PHE A 179 3.67 -5.99 -24.47
CA PHE A 179 4.42 -6.97 -25.25
C PHE A 179 3.71 -7.27 -26.60
N GLU A 180 2.40 -7.55 -26.56
CA GLU A 180 1.60 -7.77 -27.78
C GLU A 180 1.72 -6.60 -28.75
N LYS A 181 1.59 -5.39 -28.23
CA LYS A 181 1.66 -4.17 -29.03
C LYS A 181 3.06 -3.93 -29.62
N GLU A 182 4.12 -4.18 -28.86
CA GLU A 182 5.50 -3.96 -29.29
C GLU A 182 5.91 -4.95 -30.41
N PHE A 183 5.51 -6.21 -30.28
CA PHE A 183 5.92 -7.27 -31.18
C PHE A 183 4.88 -7.65 -32.25
N ASP A 184 3.72 -6.97 -32.25
CA ASP A 184 2.59 -7.26 -33.15
C ASP A 184 2.19 -8.76 -33.10
N VAL A 185 1.87 -9.22 -31.89
CA VAL A 185 1.44 -10.60 -31.61
C VAL A 185 0.12 -10.58 -30.84
N GLU A 186 -0.63 -11.69 -30.91
CA GLU A 186 -1.87 -11.91 -30.18
C GLU A 186 -1.70 -13.04 -29.17
N LEU A 187 -1.93 -12.76 -27.89
CA LEU A 187 -1.84 -13.71 -26.78
C LEU A 187 -3.24 -14.03 -26.22
N LYS A 188 -3.37 -15.19 -25.62
CA LYS A 188 -4.57 -15.56 -24.86
C LYS A 188 -4.36 -15.29 -23.39
N HIS A 189 -4.90 -14.18 -22.90
CA HIS A 189 -4.79 -13.77 -21.50
C HIS A 189 -5.58 -14.69 -20.57
N ILE A 190 -4.93 -15.23 -19.54
CA ILE A 190 -5.54 -16.02 -18.47
C ILE A 190 -5.41 -15.21 -17.16
N PRO A 191 -6.46 -14.49 -16.75
CA PRO A 191 -6.42 -13.70 -15.53
C PRO A 191 -6.56 -14.59 -14.31
N TYR A 192 -5.67 -14.43 -13.35
CA TYR A 192 -5.75 -15.02 -12.02
C TYR A 192 -6.15 -13.96 -11.00
N PRO A 193 -7.20 -14.14 -10.23
CA PRO A 193 -7.76 -13.10 -9.34
C PRO A 193 -6.83 -12.71 -8.19
N ASN A 194 -5.82 -13.50 -7.92
CA ASN A 194 -4.84 -13.24 -6.87
C ASN A 194 -3.45 -13.44 -7.46
N GLY A 195 -2.57 -12.46 -7.36
CA GLY A 195 -1.19 -12.55 -7.84
C GLY A 195 -0.40 -13.79 -7.34
N SER A 196 -0.91 -14.48 -6.32
CA SER A 196 -0.42 -15.79 -5.87
C SER A 196 -0.68 -16.94 -6.86
N ALA A 197 -1.54 -16.73 -7.87
CA ALA A 197 -1.75 -17.74 -8.91
C ALA A 197 -0.62 -17.73 -9.94
N ASP A 198 0.07 -16.60 -10.13
CA ASP A 198 1.30 -16.55 -10.93
C ASP A 198 2.37 -17.45 -10.29
N ASN A 199 2.41 -17.51 -8.96
CA ASN A 199 3.27 -18.45 -8.24
C ASN A 199 2.83 -19.91 -8.44
N ARG A 200 1.54 -20.19 -8.65
CA ARG A 200 1.10 -21.58 -8.92
C ARG A 200 1.52 -22.09 -10.29
N TRP A 201 1.66 -21.23 -11.29
CA TRP A 201 2.27 -21.61 -12.55
C TRP A 201 3.77 -21.89 -12.38
N SER A 202 4.48 -21.01 -11.69
CA SER A 202 5.90 -21.22 -11.35
C SER A 202 6.11 -22.41 -10.40
N TYR A 203 5.18 -22.67 -9.45
CA TYR A 203 5.24 -23.85 -8.57
C TYR A 203 4.75 -25.15 -9.20
N ARG A 204 3.85 -25.10 -10.20
CA ARG A 204 3.49 -26.28 -10.99
C ARG A 204 4.50 -26.56 -12.09
N CYS A 205 5.24 -25.57 -12.49
CA CYS A 205 6.34 -25.71 -13.41
C CYS A 205 7.59 -26.06 -12.59
N ASN A 206 7.72 -27.31 -12.18
CA ASN A 206 8.94 -27.80 -11.55
C ASN A 206 10.18 -27.60 -12.44
N ASN A 207 10.00 -27.07 -13.64
CA ASN A 207 11.03 -26.88 -14.64
C ASN A 207 10.66 -25.70 -15.55
N CYS A 208 10.65 -24.47 -14.98
CA CYS A 208 10.46 -23.24 -15.76
C CYS A 208 11.80 -22.54 -15.97
N ARG A 209 11.93 -21.82 -17.08
CA ARG A 209 13.07 -20.95 -17.39
C ARG A 209 12.61 -19.56 -17.81
N SER A 210 13.42 -18.55 -17.57
CA SER A 210 13.30 -17.23 -18.21
C SER A 210 13.97 -17.29 -19.59
N ILE A 211 13.39 -16.61 -20.55
CA ILE A 211 13.93 -16.41 -21.89
C ILE A 211 14.14 -14.94 -22.16
#